data_f55cf00c36e9dafa0e9faa73bd7da7d1
#
_entry.id   f55cf00c36e9dafa0e9faa73bd7da7d1
#
_cell.length_a   1.000
_cell.length_b   1.000
_cell.length_c   1.000
_cell.angle_alpha   90.00
_cell.angle_beta   90.00
_cell.angle_gamma   90.00
#
_symmetry.space_group_name_H-M   'P 1'
#
loop_
_entity.id
_entity.type
_entity.pdbx_description
1 polymer ?
#
loop_
_entity_poly.entity_id
_entity_poly.type
_entity_poly.pdbx_seq_one_letter_code
_entity_poly.pdbx_strand_id
1 'polypeptide(L)'
;MNSERKSRLEDLGQAKRATETGEDYLACILELWEKKGYARVVDVANSLSVAEASACSMIKSLANTGYVKRERYRGFALTESGRAMVREIHARRRILTVFLQSLGLPESVVLHDVHGLEHHLSKRTLERLKRFVQKTRADQKLS
;
A
#
# COMPACT_ATOMS: atom_id res chain seq x y z
N MET A 1 35.42 1.13 0.01
CA MET A 1 34.43 1.75 0.94
C MET A 1 33.15 2.23 0.26
N ASN A 2 33.18 2.67 -0.98
CA ASN A 2 31.96 3.11 -1.69
C ASN A 2 31.09 1.98 -2.27
N SER A 3 31.64 0.80 -2.58
CA SER A 3 30.91 -0.32 -3.18
C SER A 3 29.99 -1.02 -2.18
N GLU A 4 30.42 -1.24 -0.94
CA GLU A 4 29.62 -1.87 0.10
C GLU A 4 28.45 -1.00 0.58
N ARG A 5 28.66 0.33 0.64
CA ARG A 5 27.58 1.28 0.95
C ARG A 5 26.54 1.34 -0.16
N LYS A 6 26.99 1.28 -1.42
CA LYS A 6 26.12 1.31 -2.57
C LYS A 6 25.30 0.01 -2.67
N SER A 7 25.92 -1.15 -2.44
CA SER A 7 25.22 -2.43 -2.43
C SER A 7 24.19 -2.51 -1.29
N ARG A 8 24.53 -2.02 -0.10
CA ARG A 8 23.59 -1.95 1.04
C ARG A 8 22.40 -1.03 0.80
N LEU A 9 22.61 0.07 0.10
CA LEU A 9 21.53 0.99 -0.28
C LEU A 9 20.66 0.40 -1.41
N GLU A 10 21.26 -0.34 -2.32
CA GLU A 10 20.55 -1.06 -3.38
C GLU A 10 19.74 -2.23 -2.81
N ASP A 11 20.28 -2.99 -1.85
CA ASP A 11 19.57 -4.07 -1.15
C ASP A 11 18.41 -3.54 -0.31
N LEU A 12 18.60 -2.43 0.40
CA LEU A 12 17.51 -1.77 1.13
C LEU A 12 16.44 -1.22 0.18
N GLY A 13 16.85 -0.71 -0.97
CA GLY A 13 15.93 -0.25 -2.01
C GLY A 13 15.13 -1.37 -2.64
N GLN A 14 15.75 -2.52 -2.90
CA GLN A 14 15.08 -3.70 -3.47
C GLN A 14 14.13 -4.36 -2.49
N ALA A 15 14.53 -4.54 -1.23
CA ALA A 15 13.66 -5.07 -0.18
C ALA A 15 12.44 -4.16 0.05
N LYS A 16 12.64 -2.85 0.04
CA LYS A 16 11.57 -1.87 0.17
C LYS A 16 10.61 -1.90 -1.02
N ARG A 17 11.12 -1.98 -2.24
CA ARG A 17 10.31 -2.11 -3.46
C ARG A 17 9.46 -3.38 -3.45
N ALA A 18 10.01 -4.50 -3.00
CA ALA A 18 9.26 -5.75 -2.87
C ALA A 18 8.10 -5.62 -1.87
N THR A 19 8.30 -4.92 -0.76
CA THR A 19 7.26 -4.65 0.23
C THR A 19 6.16 -3.73 -0.32
N GLU A 20 6.54 -2.67 -1.01
CA GLU A 20 5.62 -1.76 -1.68
C GLU A 20 4.74 -2.49 -2.70
N THR A 21 5.34 -3.31 -3.54
CA THR A 21 4.63 -4.13 -4.52
C THR A 21 3.67 -5.10 -3.84
N GLY A 22 4.06 -5.73 -2.73
CA GLY A 22 3.20 -6.62 -1.95
C GLY A 22 1.97 -5.91 -1.40
N GLU A 23 2.12 -4.71 -0.86
CA GLU A 23 1.01 -3.87 -0.39
C GLU A 23 0.01 -3.56 -1.53
N ASP A 24 0.50 -3.22 -2.71
CA ASP A 24 -0.34 -2.96 -3.90
C ASP A 24 -1.15 -4.20 -4.31
N TYR A 25 -0.55 -5.39 -4.23
CA TYR A 25 -1.24 -6.66 -4.49
C TYR A 25 -2.37 -6.92 -3.49
N LEU A 26 -2.13 -6.69 -2.20
CA LEU A 26 -3.15 -6.88 -1.16
C LEU A 26 -4.36 -5.94 -1.39
N ALA A 27 -4.10 -4.68 -1.68
CA ALA A 27 -5.15 -3.71 -1.99
C ALA A 27 -5.93 -4.11 -3.25
N CYS A 28 -5.25 -4.57 -4.29
CA CYS A 28 -5.86 -5.06 -5.52
C CYS A 28 -6.76 -6.28 -5.29
N ILE A 29 -6.30 -7.26 -4.52
CA ILE A 29 -7.09 -8.46 -4.19
C ILE A 29 -8.36 -8.09 -3.45
N LEU A 30 -8.29 -7.20 -2.47
CA LEU A 30 -9.47 -6.73 -1.75
C LEU A 30 -10.45 -6.03 -2.69
N GLU A 31 -9.99 -5.15 -3.55
CA GLU A 31 -10.82 -4.44 -4.51
C GLU A 31 -11.53 -5.39 -5.49
N LEU A 32 -10.84 -6.41 -5.97
CA LEU A 32 -11.44 -7.43 -6.84
C LEU A 32 -12.54 -8.23 -6.12
N TRP A 33 -12.33 -8.59 -4.85
CA TRP A 33 -13.35 -9.25 -4.04
C TRP A 33 -14.58 -8.37 -3.82
N GLU A 34 -14.41 -7.09 -3.58
CA GLU A 34 -15.51 -6.15 -3.42
C GLU A 34 -16.31 -5.97 -4.71
N LYS A 35 -15.64 -5.94 -5.86
CA LYS A 35 -16.26 -5.73 -7.16
C LYS A 35 -16.85 -6.99 -7.79
N LYS A 36 -16.15 -8.12 -7.70
CA LYS A 36 -16.45 -9.35 -8.45
C LYS A 36 -16.76 -10.56 -7.57
N GLY A 37 -16.35 -10.55 -6.29
CA GLY A 37 -16.45 -11.69 -5.39
C GLY A 37 -15.42 -12.80 -5.64
N TYR A 38 -14.36 -12.51 -6.39
CA TYR A 38 -13.21 -13.40 -6.63
C TYR A 38 -11.98 -12.62 -7.06
N ALA A 39 -10.81 -13.21 -6.88
CA ALA A 39 -9.54 -12.65 -7.33
C ALA A 39 -8.63 -13.78 -7.84
N ARG A 40 -8.56 -13.94 -9.13
CA ARG A 40 -7.67 -14.90 -9.79
C ARG A 40 -6.36 -14.21 -10.16
N VAL A 41 -5.30 -15.01 -10.38
CA VAL A 41 -3.99 -14.46 -10.78
C VAL A 41 -4.10 -13.58 -12.03
N VAL A 42 -4.86 -14.00 -13.03
CA VAL A 42 -5.07 -13.22 -14.26
C VAL A 42 -5.73 -11.87 -13.99
N ASP A 43 -6.70 -11.81 -13.09
CA ASP A 43 -7.40 -10.56 -12.73
C ASP A 43 -6.46 -9.57 -12.03
N VAL A 44 -5.66 -10.07 -11.10
CA VAL A 44 -4.64 -9.27 -10.40
C VAL A 44 -3.58 -8.77 -11.37
N ALA A 45 -3.07 -9.65 -12.24
CA ALA A 45 -2.08 -9.28 -13.26
C ALA A 45 -2.58 -8.18 -14.19
N ASN A 46 -3.82 -8.29 -14.66
CA ASN A 46 -4.45 -7.28 -15.51
C ASN A 46 -4.66 -5.95 -14.77
N SER A 47 -5.15 -5.99 -13.53
CA SER A 47 -5.39 -4.79 -12.73
C SER A 47 -4.11 -4.01 -12.43
N LEU A 48 -3.01 -4.72 -12.18
CA LEU A 48 -1.72 -4.10 -11.84
C LEU A 48 -0.80 -3.90 -13.05
N SER A 49 -1.23 -4.31 -14.24
CA SER A 49 -0.44 -4.24 -15.49
C SER A 49 0.92 -4.95 -15.36
N VAL A 50 0.91 -6.14 -14.79
CA VAL A 50 2.09 -7.00 -14.64
C VAL A 50 1.89 -8.33 -15.34
N ALA A 51 2.99 -9.07 -15.59
CA ALA A 51 2.92 -10.41 -16.14
C ALA A 51 2.27 -11.40 -15.16
N GLU A 52 1.52 -12.38 -15.67
CA GLU A 52 0.88 -13.41 -14.83
C GLU A 52 1.90 -14.18 -13.98
N ALA A 53 3.07 -14.49 -14.54
CA ALA A 53 4.14 -15.17 -13.82
C ALA A 53 4.63 -14.35 -12.61
N SER A 54 4.76 -13.04 -12.77
CA SER A 54 5.13 -12.12 -11.68
C SER A 54 4.03 -12.03 -10.63
N ALA A 55 2.79 -11.92 -11.05
CA ALA A 55 1.63 -11.92 -10.15
C ALA A 55 1.53 -13.23 -9.37
N CYS A 56 1.67 -14.37 -10.04
CA CYS A 56 1.65 -15.68 -9.39
C CYS A 56 2.75 -15.82 -8.32
N SER A 57 3.97 -15.40 -8.63
CA SER A 57 5.10 -15.43 -7.72
C SER A 57 4.87 -14.57 -6.48
N MET A 58 4.38 -13.33 -6.66
CA MET A 58 4.09 -12.42 -5.56
C MET A 58 2.94 -12.95 -4.69
N ILE A 59 1.86 -13.43 -5.28
CA ILE A 59 0.72 -13.98 -4.54
C ILE A 59 1.14 -15.20 -3.71
N LYS A 60 1.98 -16.09 -4.25
CA LYS A 60 2.54 -17.21 -3.50
C LYS A 60 3.39 -16.74 -2.32
N SER A 61 4.21 -15.72 -2.51
CA SER A 61 5.00 -15.12 -1.42
C SER A 61 4.09 -14.55 -0.32
N LEU A 62 3.03 -13.83 -0.70
CA LEU A 62 2.04 -13.28 0.24
C LEU A 62 1.26 -14.39 0.96
N ALA A 63 0.99 -15.51 0.30
CA ALA A 63 0.38 -16.68 0.93
C ALA A 63 1.32 -17.33 1.95
N ASN A 64 2.60 -17.45 1.62
CA ASN A 64 3.62 -17.98 2.53
C ASN A 64 3.83 -17.10 3.78
N THR A 65 3.65 -15.80 3.65
CA THR A 65 3.74 -14.84 4.76
C THR A 65 2.43 -14.69 5.54
N GLY A 66 1.36 -15.36 5.12
CA GLY A 66 0.09 -15.39 5.84
C GLY A 66 -0.88 -14.25 5.55
N TYR A 67 -0.63 -13.43 4.53
CA TYR A 67 -1.52 -12.34 4.15
C TYR A 67 -2.63 -12.73 3.18
N VAL A 68 -2.39 -13.80 2.40
CA VAL A 68 -3.30 -14.29 1.36
C VAL A 68 -3.54 -15.78 1.59
N LYS A 69 -4.74 -16.25 1.27
CA LYS A 69 -5.13 -17.66 1.27
C LYS A 69 -5.79 -18.04 -0.04
N ARG A 70 -5.70 -19.29 -0.40
CA ARG A 70 -6.40 -19.84 -1.55
C ARG A 70 -7.87 -20.09 -1.22
N GLU A 71 -8.77 -19.62 -2.08
CA GLU A 71 -10.19 -19.89 -1.99
C GLU A 71 -10.63 -20.82 -3.13
N ARG A 72 -11.40 -21.86 -2.78
CA ARG A 72 -11.89 -22.82 -3.76
C ARG A 72 -12.77 -22.11 -4.80
N TYR A 73 -12.45 -22.28 -6.09
CA TYR A 73 -13.13 -21.68 -7.24
C TYR A 73 -13.06 -20.14 -7.37
N ARG A 74 -12.52 -19.42 -6.38
CA ARG A 74 -12.50 -17.95 -6.36
C ARG A 74 -11.09 -17.36 -6.41
N GLY A 75 -10.08 -18.18 -6.63
CA GLY A 75 -8.70 -17.75 -6.68
C GLY A 75 -8.11 -17.54 -5.31
N PHE A 76 -7.80 -16.31 -4.97
CA PHE A 76 -7.15 -15.93 -3.70
C PHE A 76 -7.97 -14.90 -2.94
N ALA A 77 -7.92 -14.95 -1.63
CA ALA A 77 -8.55 -13.97 -0.74
C ALA A 77 -7.55 -13.50 0.32
N LEU A 78 -7.83 -12.37 0.93
CA LEU A 78 -7.06 -11.89 2.06
C LEU A 78 -7.39 -12.69 3.31
N THR A 79 -6.36 -12.99 4.11
CA THR A 79 -6.54 -13.42 5.50
C THR A 79 -6.90 -12.22 6.37
N GLU A 80 -7.21 -12.45 7.65
CA GLU A 80 -7.42 -11.34 8.60
C GLU A 80 -6.18 -10.44 8.70
N SER A 81 -4.98 -11.02 8.69
CA SER A 81 -3.72 -10.26 8.65
C SER A 81 -3.59 -9.42 7.37
N GLY A 82 -3.99 -9.99 6.23
CA GLY A 82 -4.01 -9.25 4.96
C GLY A 82 -4.99 -8.07 4.97
N ARG A 83 -6.19 -8.27 5.51
CA ARG A 83 -7.18 -7.19 5.67
C ARG A 83 -6.71 -6.09 6.61
N ALA A 84 -6.09 -6.47 7.73
CA ALA A 84 -5.50 -5.52 8.66
C ALA A 84 -4.41 -4.66 7.98
N MET A 85 -3.58 -5.28 7.16
CA MET A 85 -2.56 -4.57 6.38
C MET A 85 -3.19 -3.57 5.41
N VAL A 86 -4.24 -3.95 4.69
CA VAL A 86 -4.94 -3.03 3.76
C VAL A 86 -5.60 -1.87 4.52
N ARG A 87 -6.20 -2.12 5.69
CA ARG A 87 -6.72 -1.05 6.54
C ARG A 87 -5.63 -0.05 6.94
N GLU A 88 -4.46 -0.54 7.30
CA GLU A 88 -3.31 0.28 7.64
C GLU A 88 -2.83 1.13 6.45
N ILE A 89 -2.77 0.54 5.26
CA ILE A 89 -2.43 1.24 4.01
C ILE A 89 -3.43 2.36 3.72
N HIS A 90 -4.72 2.07 3.80
CA HIS A 90 -5.78 3.06 3.55
C HIS A 90 -5.77 4.20 4.58
N ALA A 91 -5.52 3.89 5.85
CA ALA A 91 -5.39 4.89 6.89
C ALA A 91 -4.20 5.82 6.63
N ARG A 92 -3.08 5.25 6.22
CA ARG A 92 -1.85 5.97 5.85
C ARG A 92 -2.09 6.93 4.68
N ARG A 93 -2.74 6.45 3.62
CA ARG A 93 -3.13 7.26 2.45
C ARG A 93 -4.03 8.42 2.84
N ARG A 94 -5.02 8.18 3.67
CA ARG A 94 -5.93 9.23 4.15
C ARG A 94 -5.23 10.34 4.89
N ILE A 95 -4.35 10.00 5.83
CA ILE A 95 -3.57 10.97 6.60
C ILE A 95 -2.71 11.84 5.67
N LEU A 96 -1.99 11.21 4.75
CA LEU A 96 -1.15 11.91 3.78
C LEU A 96 -1.96 12.78 2.84
N THR A 97 -3.08 12.28 2.33
CA THR A 97 -3.98 13.04 1.44
C THR A 97 -4.47 14.30 2.12
N VAL A 98 -5.00 14.19 3.33
CA VAL A 98 -5.51 15.35 4.08
C VAL A 98 -4.40 16.35 4.39
N PHE A 99 -3.22 15.85 4.78
CA PHE A 99 -2.07 16.70 5.05
C PHE A 99 -1.64 17.51 3.80
N LEU A 100 -1.46 16.84 2.67
CA LEU A 100 -1.04 17.50 1.42
C LEU A 100 -2.11 18.45 0.87
N GLN A 101 -3.39 18.06 0.98
CA GLN A 101 -4.51 18.97 0.62
C GLN A 101 -4.50 20.24 1.47
N SER A 102 -4.15 20.14 2.75
CA SER A 102 -4.08 21.30 3.64
C SER A 102 -2.99 22.31 3.25
N LEU A 103 -2.01 21.87 2.46
CA LEU A 103 -0.97 22.74 1.90
C LEU A 103 -1.42 23.50 0.65
N GLY A 104 -2.65 23.29 0.18
CA GLY A 104 -3.17 23.94 -1.00
C GLY A 104 -2.64 23.39 -2.34
N LEU A 105 -2.10 22.18 -2.34
CA LEU A 105 -1.58 21.55 -3.56
C LEU A 105 -2.73 21.07 -4.48
N PRO A 106 -2.53 21.10 -5.80
CA PRO A 106 -3.50 20.55 -6.76
C PRO A 106 -3.73 19.06 -6.54
N GLU A 107 -4.94 18.57 -6.83
CA GLU A 107 -5.33 17.17 -6.66
C GLU A 107 -4.38 16.20 -7.37
N SER A 108 -3.95 16.50 -8.58
CA SER A 108 -3.02 15.67 -9.34
C SER A 108 -1.66 15.49 -8.64
N VAL A 109 -1.17 16.55 -8.01
CA VAL A 109 0.08 16.51 -7.22
C VAL A 109 -0.13 15.68 -5.95
N VAL A 110 -1.24 15.88 -5.26
CA VAL A 110 -1.59 15.13 -4.05
C VAL A 110 -1.65 13.62 -4.33
N LEU A 111 -2.36 13.21 -5.36
CA LEU A 111 -2.48 11.80 -5.75
C LEU A 111 -1.12 11.17 -6.08
N HIS A 112 -0.32 11.87 -6.86
CA HIS A 112 1.03 11.41 -7.23
C HIS A 112 1.94 11.25 -6.01
N ASP A 113 1.99 12.26 -5.15
CA ASP A 113 2.90 12.30 -4.01
C ASP A 113 2.48 11.33 -2.89
N VAL A 114 1.18 11.18 -2.63
CA VAL A 114 0.65 10.20 -1.68
C VAL A 114 1.07 8.79 -2.07
N HIS A 115 0.95 8.44 -3.34
CA HIS A 115 1.34 7.11 -3.84
C HIS A 115 2.82 6.80 -3.60
N GLY A 116 3.70 7.78 -3.70
CA GLY A 116 5.12 7.63 -3.38
C GLY A 116 5.41 7.63 -1.89
N LEU A 117 4.88 8.61 -1.16
CA LEU A 117 5.18 8.83 0.25
C LEU A 117 4.64 7.75 1.20
N GLU A 118 3.50 7.13 0.89
CA GLU A 118 2.85 6.14 1.75
C GLU A 118 3.76 4.97 2.13
N HIS A 119 4.68 4.61 1.24
CA HIS A 119 5.60 3.50 1.43
C HIS A 119 6.89 3.87 2.18
N HIS A 120 7.17 5.14 2.36
CA HIS A 120 8.47 5.62 2.86
C HIS A 120 8.41 6.25 4.25
N LEU A 121 7.23 6.42 4.82
CA LEU A 121 7.08 7.05 6.13
C LEU A 121 7.09 6.03 7.26
N SER A 122 7.82 6.35 8.33
CA SER A 122 7.78 5.56 9.56
C SER A 122 6.44 5.72 10.28
N LYS A 123 6.09 4.73 11.11
CA LYS A 123 4.90 4.81 11.98
C LYS A 123 4.92 6.07 12.86
N ARG A 124 6.09 6.42 13.38
CA ARG A 124 6.26 7.60 14.23
C ARG A 124 5.92 8.89 13.49
N THR A 125 6.39 9.03 12.25
CA THR A 125 6.06 10.20 11.41
C THR A 125 4.57 10.25 11.10
N LEU A 126 3.96 9.12 10.75
CA LEU A 126 2.51 9.04 10.48
C LEU A 126 1.66 9.41 11.70
N GLU A 127 2.02 8.96 12.90
CA GLU A 127 1.33 9.34 14.14
C GLU A 127 1.40 10.84 14.39
N ARG A 128 2.55 11.46 14.15
CA ARG A 128 2.73 12.91 14.28
C ARG A 128 1.91 13.68 13.25
N LEU A 129 1.90 13.22 11.99
CA LEU A 129 1.06 13.81 10.94
C LEU A 129 -0.43 13.68 11.26
N LYS A 130 -0.86 12.54 11.75
CA LYS A 130 -2.23 12.32 12.20
C LYS A 130 -2.67 13.32 13.27
N ARG A 131 -1.84 13.51 14.29
CA ARG A 131 -2.09 14.49 15.36
C ARG A 131 -2.16 15.92 14.82
N PHE A 132 -1.23 16.26 13.93
CA PHE A 132 -1.18 17.59 13.31
C PHE A 132 -2.45 17.86 12.49
N VAL A 133 -2.88 16.91 11.66
CA VAL A 133 -4.10 17.01 10.85
C VAL A 133 -5.35 17.14 11.74
N GLN A 134 -5.45 16.36 12.81
CA GLN A 134 -6.57 16.41 13.75
C GLN A 134 -6.64 17.76 14.45
N LYS A 135 -5.52 18.30 14.89
CA LYS A 135 -5.44 19.62 15.53
C LYS A 135 -5.85 20.73 14.56
N THR A 136 -5.32 20.72 13.34
CA THR A 136 -5.66 21.73 12.32
C THR A 136 -7.14 21.72 11.99
N ARG A 137 -7.77 20.54 11.89
CA ARG A 137 -9.22 20.41 11.67
C ARG A 137 -10.05 20.93 12.84
N ALA A 138 -9.63 20.65 14.06
CA ALA A 138 -10.29 21.17 15.27
C ALA A 138 -10.22 22.71 15.32
N ASP A 139 -9.07 23.29 15.01
CA ASP A 139 -8.88 24.74 14.98
C ASP A 139 -9.74 25.41 13.88
N GLN A 140 -9.89 24.77 12.72
CA GLN A 140 -10.75 25.25 11.62
C GLN A 140 -12.24 25.22 11.98
N LYS A 141 -12.69 24.26 12.80
CA LYS A 141 -14.08 24.16 13.28
C LYS A 141 -14.43 25.21 14.33
N LEU A 142 -13.44 25.77 15.02
CA LEU A 142 -13.61 26.78 16.05
C LEU A 142 -13.54 28.22 15.49
N SER A 143 -13.08 28.39 14.28
CA SER A 143 -13.06 29.68 13.57
C SER A 143 -14.20 29.77 12.56
#